data_35c53918a31f99318505a1c46ea7140d
#
_entry.id   35c53918a31f99318505a1c46ea7140d
#
_cell.length_a   1.000
_cell.length_b   1.000
_cell.length_c   1.000
_cell.angle_alpha   90.00
_cell.angle_beta   90.00
_cell.angle_gamma   90.00
#
_symmetry.space_group_name_H-M   'P 1'
#
loop_
_entity.id
_entity.type
_entity.pdbx_description
1 polymer ?
#
loop_
_entity_poly.entity_id
_entity_poly.type
_entity_poly.pdbx_seq_one_letter_code
_entity_poly.pdbx_strand_id
1 'polypeptide(L)'
;METENAIYVHLKGPDEFGHDGDAIGKMKNIEEIDERFFGTLLKNIDTNKVAVMISADHSTPCINKGHSDDPVPVLISGDRIENDGSKRFTEEFAKKGEIGLLEGAQVVDKAIEIIKLGN
;
A
#
# COMPACT_ATOMS: atom_id res chain seq x y z
N MET A 1 14.49 9.98 -10.54
CA MET A 1 14.81 8.61 -10.07
C MET A 1 16.22 8.13 -10.34
N GLU A 2 16.91 8.66 -11.31
CA GLU A 2 18.27 8.20 -11.63
C GLU A 2 19.32 8.48 -10.54
N THR A 3 19.04 9.42 -9.63
CA THR A 3 19.96 9.83 -8.56
C THR A 3 19.46 9.43 -7.15
N GLU A 4 18.25 8.89 -7.03
CA GLU A 4 17.65 8.56 -5.75
C GLU A 4 17.49 7.05 -5.56
N ASN A 5 17.76 6.59 -4.35
CA ASN A 5 17.61 5.18 -3.99
C ASN A 5 16.18 4.83 -3.53
N ALA A 6 15.40 5.80 -3.11
CA ALA A 6 14.01 5.63 -2.68
C ALA A 6 13.23 6.92 -2.87
N ILE A 7 11.95 6.78 -3.21
CA ILE A 7 10.99 7.87 -3.30
C ILE A 7 9.78 7.51 -2.44
N TYR A 8 9.40 8.41 -1.56
CA TYR A 8 8.17 8.32 -0.78
C TYR A 8 7.10 9.23 -1.37
N VAL A 9 5.91 8.67 -1.63
CA VAL A 9 4.75 9.40 -2.16
C VAL A 9 3.59 9.28 -1.19
N HIS A 10 3.04 10.40 -0.74
CA HIS A 10 1.86 10.45 0.11
C HIS A 10 0.65 10.88 -0.72
N LEU A 11 -0.34 10.00 -0.84
CA LEU A 11 -1.60 10.28 -1.51
C LEU A 11 -2.68 10.55 -0.45
N LYS A 12 -3.23 11.75 -0.46
CA LYS A 12 -4.33 12.16 0.42
C LYS A 12 -5.68 11.87 -0.23
N GLY A 13 -6.70 11.79 0.57
CA GLY A 13 -8.09 11.64 0.14
C GLY A 13 -8.87 10.61 0.95
N PRO A 14 -8.48 9.33 1.00
CA PRO A 14 -9.24 8.31 1.72
C PRO A 14 -9.53 8.63 3.19
N ASP A 15 -8.59 9.24 3.88
CA ASP A 15 -8.74 9.67 5.27
C ASP A 15 -9.85 10.71 5.45
N GLU A 16 -9.91 11.71 4.58
CA GLU A 16 -10.93 12.76 4.64
C GLU A 16 -12.34 12.19 4.49
N PHE A 17 -12.55 11.30 3.51
CA PHE A 17 -13.83 10.60 3.33
C PHE A 17 -14.17 9.69 4.52
N GLY A 18 -13.15 9.08 5.14
CA GLY A 18 -13.32 8.31 6.37
C GLY A 18 -13.85 9.19 7.51
N HIS A 19 -13.26 10.35 7.76
CA HIS A 19 -13.69 11.32 8.75
C HIS A 19 -15.13 11.84 8.51
N ASP A 20 -15.50 12.03 7.25
CA ASP A 20 -16.84 12.45 6.86
C ASP A 20 -17.87 11.31 6.94
N GLY A 21 -17.43 10.07 7.11
CA GLY A 21 -18.31 8.90 7.10
C GLY A 21 -18.86 8.59 5.70
N ASP A 22 -18.22 9.10 4.65
CA ASP A 22 -18.64 8.93 3.25
C ASP A 22 -17.95 7.70 2.64
N ALA A 23 -18.53 6.53 2.86
CA ALA A 23 -18.01 5.27 2.34
C ALA A 23 -17.99 5.19 0.81
N ILE A 24 -18.99 5.77 0.16
CA ILE A 24 -19.07 5.78 -1.32
C ILE A 24 -18.01 6.72 -1.89
N GLY A 25 -17.84 7.90 -1.33
CA GLY A 25 -16.79 8.83 -1.72
C GLY A 25 -15.41 8.25 -1.50
N LYS A 26 -15.18 7.57 -0.38
CA LYS A 26 -13.91 6.88 -0.09
C LYS A 26 -13.60 5.80 -1.12
N MET A 27 -14.57 4.96 -1.45
CA MET A 27 -14.44 3.91 -2.46
C MET A 27 -14.07 4.50 -3.83
N LYS A 28 -14.77 5.53 -4.29
CA LYS A 28 -14.50 6.20 -5.56
C LYS A 28 -13.12 6.86 -5.58
N ASN A 29 -12.69 7.46 -4.48
CA ASN A 29 -11.37 8.04 -4.36
C ASN A 29 -10.25 6.98 -4.47
N ILE A 30 -10.43 5.83 -3.83
CA ILE A 30 -9.49 4.71 -3.94
C ILE A 30 -9.44 4.17 -5.38
N GLU A 31 -10.59 4.05 -6.06
CA GLU A 31 -10.65 3.67 -7.47
C GLU A 31 -9.90 4.66 -8.37
N GLU A 32 -10.03 5.96 -8.13
CA GLU A 32 -9.29 6.99 -8.86
C GLU A 32 -7.78 6.92 -8.63
N ILE A 33 -7.35 6.64 -7.40
CA ILE A 33 -5.94 6.44 -7.08
C ILE A 33 -5.39 5.23 -7.85
N ASP A 34 -6.13 4.12 -7.85
CA ASP A 34 -5.75 2.92 -8.59
C ASP A 34 -5.62 3.20 -10.09
N GLU A 35 -6.64 3.78 -10.69
CA GLU A 35 -6.68 4.04 -12.13
C GLU A 35 -5.65 5.10 -12.56
N ARG A 36 -5.64 6.26 -11.92
CA ARG A 36 -4.85 7.41 -12.36
C ARG A 36 -3.42 7.38 -11.88
N PHE A 37 -3.19 7.08 -10.61
CA PHE A 37 -1.83 7.07 -10.06
C PHE A 37 -1.13 5.77 -10.41
N PHE A 38 -1.64 4.62 -9.95
CA PHE A 38 -0.99 3.34 -10.21
C PHE A 38 -1.05 2.92 -11.67
N GLY A 39 -2.15 3.18 -12.36
CA GLY A 39 -2.27 2.93 -13.79
C GLY A 39 -1.23 3.70 -14.61
N THR A 40 -0.89 4.91 -14.22
CA THR A 40 0.16 5.72 -14.85
C THR A 40 1.55 5.27 -14.40
N LEU A 41 1.76 5.06 -13.10
CA LEU A 41 3.05 4.65 -12.54
C LEU A 41 3.55 3.36 -13.20
N LEU A 42 2.72 2.32 -13.21
CA LEU A 42 3.10 1.00 -13.74
C LEU A 42 3.40 0.99 -15.24
N LYS A 43 2.90 1.97 -15.99
CA LYS A 43 3.25 2.14 -17.41
C LYS A 43 4.60 2.83 -17.61
N ASN A 44 5.11 3.52 -16.60
CA ASN A 44 6.29 4.38 -16.70
C ASN A 44 7.49 3.89 -15.88
N ILE A 45 7.33 2.86 -15.06
CA ILE A 45 8.44 2.24 -14.32
C ILE A 45 8.75 0.85 -14.86
N ASP A 46 10.01 0.46 -14.74
CA ASP A 46 10.45 -0.92 -14.98
C ASP A 46 10.39 -1.70 -13.66
N THR A 47 9.37 -2.52 -13.49
CA THR A 47 9.15 -3.32 -12.27
C THR A 47 10.22 -4.38 -12.03
N ASN A 48 11.09 -4.64 -13.00
CA ASN A 48 12.28 -5.47 -12.82
C ASN A 48 13.44 -4.72 -12.15
N LYS A 49 13.35 -3.38 -12.09
CA LYS A 49 14.40 -2.52 -11.51
C LYS A 49 13.93 -1.75 -10.29
N VAL A 50 12.62 -1.61 -10.12
CA VAL A 50 12.02 -0.80 -9.06
C VAL A 50 11.09 -1.67 -8.23
N ALA A 51 11.40 -1.80 -6.94
CA ALA A 51 10.46 -2.36 -5.99
C ALA A 51 9.43 -1.31 -5.56
N VAL A 52 8.17 -1.71 -5.48
CA VAL A 52 7.06 -0.85 -5.06
C VAL A 52 6.51 -1.37 -3.74
N MET A 53 6.43 -0.50 -2.76
CA MET A 53 5.74 -0.77 -1.50
C MET A 53 4.52 0.14 -1.39
N ILE A 54 3.38 -0.42 -1.01
CA ILE A 54 2.13 0.31 -0.81
C ILE A 54 1.62 0.00 0.59
N SER A 55 1.22 1.03 1.32
CA SER A 55 0.60 0.90 2.63
C SER A 55 -0.26 2.12 2.94
N ALA A 56 -0.87 2.14 4.12
CA ALA A 56 -1.47 3.31 4.72
C ALA A 56 -0.77 3.62 6.05
N ASP A 57 -0.88 4.86 6.50
CA ASP A 57 -0.33 5.31 7.78
C ASP A 57 -1.21 4.87 8.97
N HIS A 58 -2.53 4.85 8.77
CA HIS A 58 -3.52 4.38 9.75
C HIS A 58 -4.84 4.03 9.07
N SER A 59 -5.72 3.40 9.81
CA SER A 59 -7.10 3.16 9.41
C SER A 59 -8.00 4.32 9.83
N THR A 60 -8.95 4.69 8.99
CA THR A 60 -10.00 5.68 9.28
C THR A 60 -11.35 5.12 8.82
N PRO A 61 -11.94 4.19 9.60
CA PRO A 61 -13.22 3.59 9.25
C PRO A 61 -14.33 4.62 9.18
N CYS A 62 -15.12 4.60 8.12
CA CYS A 62 -16.24 5.54 7.94
C CYS A 62 -17.29 5.48 9.05
N ILE A 63 -17.48 4.30 9.63
CA ILE A 63 -18.40 4.11 10.75
C ILE A 63 -17.94 4.84 12.01
N ASN A 64 -16.65 4.97 12.22
CA ASN A 64 -16.07 5.65 13.39
C ASN A 64 -15.90 7.15 13.16
N LYS A 65 -15.84 7.60 11.91
CA LYS A 65 -15.49 8.97 11.52
C LYS A 65 -14.21 9.48 12.20
N GLY A 66 -13.24 8.60 12.36
CA GLY A 66 -11.98 8.86 13.04
C GLY A 66 -11.03 7.68 12.91
N HIS A 67 -9.81 7.88 13.38
CA HIS A 67 -8.77 6.85 13.33
C HIS A 67 -9.09 5.68 14.25
N SER A 68 -8.62 4.50 13.89
CA SER A 68 -8.71 3.29 14.71
C SER A 68 -7.39 2.54 14.75
N ASP A 69 -7.27 1.59 15.67
CA ASP A 69 -6.10 0.71 15.81
C ASP A 69 -6.16 -0.50 14.85
N ASP A 70 -7.11 -0.52 13.92
CA ASP A 70 -7.20 -1.60 12.95
C ASP A 70 -5.94 -1.67 12.08
N PRO A 71 -5.41 -2.88 11.82
CA PRO A 71 -4.28 -3.03 10.93
C PRO A 71 -4.56 -2.51 9.52
N VAL A 72 -3.53 -1.96 8.88
CA VAL A 72 -3.58 -1.52 7.49
C VAL A 72 -2.86 -2.53 6.59
N PRO A 73 -3.27 -2.66 5.32
CA PRO A 73 -2.62 -3.59 4.41
C PRO A 73 -1.24 -3.10 4.00
N VAL A 74 -0.31 -4.02 3.78
CA VAL A 74 1.01 -3.76 3.19
C VAL A 74 1.19 -4.66 1.98
N LEU A 75 1.59 -4.08 0.86
CA LEU A 75 1.96 -4.78 -0.36
C LEU A 75 3.40 -4.44 -0.72
N ILE A 76 4.18 -5.45 -1.07
CA ILE A 76 5.53 -5.29 -1.60
C ILE A 76 5.63 -6.07 -2.90
N SER A 77 6.05 -5.41 -3.97
CA SER A 77 6.22 -6.00 -5.30
C SER A 77 7.55 -5.59 -5.91
N GLY A 78 8.20 -6.50 -6.62
CA GLY A 78 9.47 -6.24 -7.29
C GLY A 78 10.00 -7.50 -7.97
N ASP A 79 11.12 -7.36 -8.67
CA ASP A 79 11.80 -8.50 -9.29
C ASP A 79 12.22 -9.52 -8.22
N ARG A 80 12.01 -10.81 -8.51
CA ARG A 80 12.31 -11.94 -7.62
C ARG A 80 11.55 -11.96 -6.30
N ILE A 81 10.57 -11.10 -6.11
CA ILE A 81 9.62 -11.21 -4.98
C ILE A 81 8.51 -12.17 -5.42
N GLU A 82 8.41 -13.31 -4.76
CA GLU A 82 7.41 -14.31 -5.11
C GLU A 82 6.00 -13.81 -4.80
N ASN A 83 5.08 -14.15 -5.70
CA ASN A 83 3.67 -13.83 -5.52
C ASN A 83 3.05 -14.82 -4.53
N ASP A 84 2.46 -14.32 -3.46
CA ASP A 84 1.78 -15.12 -2.44
C ASP A 84 0.34 -15.51 -2.81
N GLY A 85 -0.10 -15.21 -4.03
CA GLY A 85 -1.44 -15.51 -4.52
C GLY A 85 -2.52 -14.49 -4.16
N SER A 86 -2.16 -13.41 -3.49
CA SER A 86 -3.09 -12.31 -3.17
C SER A 86 -3.63 -11.66 -4.46
N LYS A 87 -4.95 -11.46 -4.52
CA LYS A 87 -5.62 -10.93 -5.71
C LYS A 87 -6.01 -9.47 -5.59
N ARG A 88 -6.05 -8.92 -4.38
CA ARG A 88 -6.49 -7.56 -4.09
C ARG A 88 -5.67 -6.94 -2.98
N PHE A 89 -5.51 -5.64 -3.05
CA PHE A 89 -4.93 -4.84 -1.98
C PHE A 89 -6.04 -4.42 -1.01
N THR A 90 -6.34 -5.30 -0.07
CA THR A 90 -7.34 -5.08 0.99
C THR A 90 -6.83 -5.67 2.29
N GLU A 91 -7.42 -5.23 3.41
CA GLU A 91 -7.11 -5.76 4.74
C GLU A 91 -7.35 -7.27 4.82
N GLU A 92 -8.43 -7.75 4.20
CA GLU A 92 -8.79 -9.17 4.20
C GLU A 92 -7.74 -10.03 3.48
N PHE A 93 -7.28 -9.62 2.30
CA PHE A 93 -6.24 -10.33 1.58
C PHE A 93 -4.87 -10.20 2.24
N ALA A 94 -4.51 -9.01 2.72
CA ALA A 94 -3.26 -8.78 3.42
C ALA A 94 -3.12 -9.63 4.70
N LYS A 95 -4.21 -9.83 5.43
CA LYS A 95 -4.26 -10.69 6.62
C LYS A 95 -3.85 -12.14 6.34
N LYS A 96 -4.09 -12.61 5.12
CA LYS A 96 -3.75 -13.98 4.66
C LYS A 96 -2.40 -14.04 3.94
N GLY A 97 -1.74 -12.90 3.75
CA GLY A 97 -0.47 -12.80 3.05
C GLY A 97 0.71 -13.35 3.87
N GLU A 98 1.82 -13.62 3.20
CA GLU A 98 3.00 -14.24 3.81
C GLU A 98 3.78 -13.31 4.75
N ILE A 99 3.64 -11.98 4.61
CA ILE A 99 4.33 -11.03 5.48
C ILE A 99 3.87 -11.16 6.94
N GLY A 100 2.58 -11.45 7.15
CA GLY A 100 1.97 -11.51 8.47
C GLY A 100 1.76 -10.12 9.09
N LEU A 101 1.43 -10.10 10.38
CA LEU A 101 1.19 -8.87 11.14
C LEU A 101 2.52 -8.25 11.58
N LEU A 102 2.69 -6.96 11.31
CA LEU A 102 3.86 -6.19 11.72
C LEU A 102 3.45 -5.00 12.59
N GLU A 103 4.33 -4.63 13.52
CA GLU A 103 4.26 -3.31 14.15
C GLU A 103 4.72 -2.24 13.14
N GLY A 104 4.16 -1.02 13.23
CA GLY A 104 4.48 0.06 12.29
C GLY A 104 5.98 0.35 12.15
N ALA A 105 6.73 0.30 13.25
CA ALA A 105 8.18 0.50 13.24
C ALA A 105 8.96 -0.60 12.48
N GLN A 106 8.38 -1.77 12.29
CA GLN A 106 9.02 -2.91 11.61
C GLN A 106 8.80 -2.92 10.09
N VAL A 107 7.85 -2.11 9.59
CA VAL A 107 7.39 -2.18 8.20
C VAL A 107 8.51 -1.85 7.21
N VAL A 108 9.26 -0.79 7.45
CA VAL A 108 10.36 -0.37 6.57
C VAL A 108 11.50 -1.37 6.60
N ASP A 109 11.88 -1.84 7.78
CA ASP A 109 12.95 -2.83 7.92
C ASP A 109 12.58 -4.15 7.21
N LYS A 110 11.32 -4.58 7.35
CA LYS A 110 10.82 -5.77 6.68
C LYS A 110 10.79 -5.61 5.17
N ALA A 111 10.39 -4.44 4.68
CA ALA A 111 10.41 -4.14 3.25
C ALA A 111 11.84 -4.19 2.69
N ILE A 112 12.80 -3.60 3.37
CA ILE A 112 14.22 -3.64 2.98
C ILE A 112 14.74 -5.08 2.96
N GLU A 113 14.42 -5.88 3.98
CA GLU A 113 14.78 -7.31 4.04
C GLU A 113 14.25 -8.06 2.82
N ILE A 114 12.96 -7.94 2.51
CA ILE A 114 12.31 -8.63 1.39
C ILE A 114 12.94 -8.20 0.05
N ILE A 115 13.15 -6.91 -0.15
CA ILE A 115 13.75 -6.36 -1.37
C ILE A 115 15.19 -6.86 -1.55
N LYS A 116 15.97 -6.92 -0.48
CA LYS A 116 17.35 -7.44 -0.54
C LYS A 116 17.40 -8.93 -0.82
N LEU A 117 16.48 -9.73 -0.28
CA LEU A 117 16.39 -11.16 -0.56
C LEU A 117 15.97 -11.43 -2.01
N GLY A 118 15.15 -10.57 -2.60
CA GLY A 118 14.77 -10.62 -4.01
C GLY A 118 15.88 -10.26 -4.99
N ASN A 119 16.86 -9.55 -4.53
CA ASN A 119 18.04 -9.16 -5.34
C ASN A 119 19.18 -10.15 -5.17
#